data_29f20f14e00886225e6d1b8e8b3a6c9d
#
_entry.id   29f20f14e00886225e6d1b8e8b3a6c9d
#
_cell.length_a   1.000
_cell.length_b   1.000
_cell.length_c   1.000
_cell.angle_alpha   90.00
_cell.angle_beta   90.00
_cell.angle_gamma   90.00
#
_symmetry.space_group_name_H-M   'P 1'
#
loop_
_entity.id
_entity.type
_entity.pdbx_description
1 polymer ?
#
loop_
_entity_poly.entity_id
_entity_poly.type
_entity_poly.pdbx_seq_one_letter_code
_entity_poly.pdbx_strand_id
1 'polypeptide(L)'
;HFGDGCVHCRINFDLSSPAGIANWRVFMTEAADLVVRFGGSLSGEHGDGQVRAELLPRMYGDDLMDTMRQFKSLWDPQGKMNPGKVID
;
A
#
# COMPACT_ATOMS: atom_id res chain seq x y z
N HIS A 1 0.41 -6.33 -16.43
CA HIS A 1 1.63 -5.63 -16.90
C HIS A 1 2.87 -6.54 -16.86
N PHE A 2 2.71 -7.82 -17.21
CA PHE A 2 3.80 -8.79 -17.15
C PHE A 2 5.00 -8.39 -18.02
N GLY A 3 4.76 -7.77 -19.16
CA GLY A 3 5.82 -7.26 -20.04
C GLY A 3 6.71 -6.21 -19.41
N ASP A 4 6.21 -5.52 -18.38
CA ASP A 4 6.95 -4.53 -17.61
C ASP A 4 7.56 -5.12 -16.33
N GLY A 5 7.55 -6.44 -16.19
CA GLY A 5 8.07 -7.11 -15.00
C GLY A 5 7.12 -7.15 -13.82
N CYS A 6 5.86 -6.83 -14.02
CA CYS A 6 4.85 -6.88 -12.97
C CYS A 6 4.15 -8.24 -12.95
N VAL A 7 3.83 -8.73 -11.77
CA VAL A 7 3.11 -9.98 -11.57
C VAL A 7 1.77 -9.69 -10.90
N HIS A 8 0.71 -10.23 -11.46
CA HIS A 8 -0.62 -10.16 -10.87
C HIS A 8 -1.01 -11.56 -10.38
N CYS A 9 -1.21 -11.69 -9.09
CA CYS A 9 -1.62 -12.95 -8.46
C CYS A 9 -2.97 -12.79 -7.77
N ARG A 10 -3.83 -13.79 -7.94
CA ARG A 10 -5.03 -13.95 -7.12
C ARG A 10 -4.78 -15.03 -6.09
N ILE A 11 -4.98 -14.69 -4.83
CA ILE A 11 -4.72 -15.58 -3.71
C ILE A 11 -5.99 -15.69 -2.89
N ASN A 12 -6.33 -16.92 -2.53
CA ASN A 12 -7.53 -17.23 -1.76
C ASN A 12 -7.21 -17.13 -0.26
N PHE A 13 -7.76 -16.09 0.40
CA PHE A 13 -7.68 -15.94 1.85
C PHE A 13 -9.05 -16.08 2.48
N ASP A 14 -9.10 -16.67 3.67
CA ASP A 14 -10.31 -16.66 4.50
C ASP A 14 -10.39 -15.30 5.23
N LEU A 15 -11.17 -14.39 4.69
CA LEU A 15 -11.38 -13.06 5.30
C LEU A 15 -12.62 -13.03 6.21
N SER A 16 -13.27 -14.17 6.43
CA SER A 16 -14.48 -14.26 7.26
C SER A 16 -14.20 -14.50 8.74
N SER A 17 -12.94 -14.77 9.11
CA SER A 17 -12.53 -15.01 10.49
C SER A 17 -11.40 -14.08 10.91
N PRO A 18 -11.28 -13.75 12.23
CA PRO A 18 -10.15 -12.97 12.72
C PRO A 18 -8.78 -13.61 12.43
N ALA A 19 -8.69 -14.95 12.55
CA ALA A 19 -7.45 -15.67 12.24
C ALA A 19 -7.07 -15.59 10.76
N GLY A 20 -8.05 -15.69 9.87
CA GLY A 20 -7.84 -15.55 8.43
C GLY A 20 -7.40 -14.14 8.03
N ILE A 21 -7.98 -13.12 8.65
CA ILE A 21 -7.59 -11.73 8.44
C ILE A 21 -6.16 -11.50 8.94
N ALA A 22 -5.80 -12.01 10.10
CA ALA A 22 -4.45 -11.91 10.63
C ALA A 22 -3.43 -12.58 9.69
N ASN A 23 -3.75 -13.75 9.17
CA ASN A 23 -2.92 -14.45 8.22
C ASN A 23 -2.73 -13.66 6.91
N TRP A 24 -3.80 -13.06 6.41
CA TRP A 24 -3.75 -12.19 5.24
C TRP A 24 -2.81 -10.99 5.47
N ARG A 25 -2.92 -10.35 6.63
CA ARG A 25 -2.06 -9.20 6.98
C ARG A 25 -0.59 -9.58 7.05
N VAL A 26 -0.26 -10.73 7.64
CA VAL A 26 1.11 -11.24 7.68
C VAL A 26 1.63 -11.47 6.27
N PHE A 27 0.84 -12.11 5.43
CA PHE A 27 1.22 -12.34 4.03
C PHE A 27 1.48 -11.03 3.28
N MET A 28 0.57 -10.06 3.38
CA MET A 28 0.70 -8.78 2.70
C MET A 28 1.93 -8.01 3.17
N THR A 29 2.22 -8.04 4.46
CA THR A 29 3.39 -7.40 5.04
C THR A 29 4.68 -8.03 4.53
N GLU A 30 4.76 -9.35 4.53
CA GLU A 30 5.96 -10.07 4.06
C GLU A 30 6.14 -9.91 2.55
N ALA A 31 5.07 -9.92 1.79
CA ALA A 31 5.11 -9.69 0.35
C ALA A 31 5.58 -8.27 0.03
N ALA A 32 5.10 -7.27 0.78
CA ALA A 32 5.54 -5.90 0.64
C ALA A 32 7.04 -5.75 0.92
N ASP A 33 7.52 -6.34 2.01
CA ASP A 33 8.94 -6.30 2.36
C ASP A 33 9.80 -6.97 1.29
N LEU A 34 9.34 -8.09 0.75
CA LEU A 34 10.05 -8.81 -0.32
C LEU A 34 10.15 -7.96 -1.59
N VAL A 35 9.03 -7.38 -2.02
CA VAL A 35 8.99 -6.54 -3.23
C VAL A 35 9.90 -5.33 -3.08
N VAL A 36 9.86 -4.67 -1.93
CA VAL A 36 10.71 -3.50 -1.65
C VAL A 36 12.19 -3.88 -1.65
N ARG A 37 12.53 -5.05 -1.11
CA ARG A 37 13.93 -5.55 -1.12
C ARG A 37 14.50 -5.63 -2.52
N PHE A 38 13.68 -5.99 -3.51
CA PHE A 38 14.08 -6.07 -4.91
C PHE A 38 13.86 -4.78 -5.69
N GLY A 39 13.53 -3.67 -5.00
CA GLY A 39 13.31 -2.38 -5.65
C GLY A 39 12.01 -2.28 -6.43
N GLY A 40 11.07 -3.16 -6.16
CA GLY A 40 9.77 -3.18 -6.83
C GLY A 40 8.72 -2.29 -6.18
N SER A 41 7.55 -2.25 -6.80
CA SER A 41 6.38 -1.52 -6.31
C SER A 41 5.36 -2.47 -5.68
N LEU A 42 4.70 -2.01 -4.63
CA LEU A 42 3.60 -2.74 -3.98
C LEU A 42 2.41 -2.95 -4.91
N SER A 43 2.21 -2.06 -5.85
CA SER A 43 1.18 -2.18 -6.87
C SER A 43 1.77 -1.93 -8.24
N GLY A 44 1.83 -2.97 -9.06
CA GLY A 44 2.35 -2.87 -10.42
C GLY A 44 1.36 -2.25 -11.40
N GLU A 45 0.05 -2.32 -11.13
CA GLU A 45 -0.95 -1.87 -12.10
C GLU A 45 -2.20 -1.24 -11.49
N HIS A 46 -2.61 -1.61 -10.27
CA HIS A 46 -3.90 -1.19 -9.72
C HIS A 46 -3.85 0.07 -8.86
N GLY A 47 -2.65 0.58 -8.57
CA GLY A 47 -2.46 1.71 -7.66
C GLY A 47 -2.55 1.30 -6.20
N ASP A 48 -2.10 2.18 -5.33
CA ASP A 48 -1.98 1.88 -3.89
C ASP A 48 -3.28 2.17 -3.14
N GLY A 49 -3.87 3.29 -3.43
CA GLY A 49 -5.21 3.68 -3.02
C GLY A 49 -5.53 3.46 -1.56
N GLN A 50 -6.61 2.75 -1.34
CA GLN A 50 -7.16 2.50 -0.02
C GLN A 50 -6.62 1.21 0.60
N VAL A 51 -6.39 0.18 -0.21
CA VAL A 51 -6.06 -1.17 0.27
C VAL A 51 -4.60 -1.29 0.67
N ARG A 52 -3.71 -0.59 -0.03
CA ARG A 52 -2.25 -0.70 0.15
C ARG A 52 -1.63 0.47 0.89
N ALA A 53 -2.43 1.49 1.24
CA ALA A 53 -1.94 2.71 1.87
C ALA A 53 -1.13 2.44 3.14
N GLU A 54 -1.58 1.52 3.98
CA GLU A 54 -0.89 1.20 5.24
C GLU A 54 0.49 0.56 5.04
N LEU A 55 0.77 0.03 3.85
CA LEU A 55 2.05 -0.59 3.51
C LEU A 55 3.03 0.38 2.84
N LEU A 56 2.56 1.56 2.43
CA LEU A 56 3.41 2.53 1.72
C LEU A 56 4.64 2.99 2.51
N PRO A 57 4.59 3.15 3.84
CA PRO A 57 5.79 3.48 4.59
C PRO A 57 6.93 2.48 4.42
N ARG A 58 6.61 1.22 4.14
CA ARG A 58 7.62 0.17 3.88
C ARG A 58 8.35 0.40 2.55
N MET A 59 7.65 0.97 1.57
CA MET A 59 8.21 1.25 0.25
C MET A 59 8.94 2.60 0.20
N TYR A 60 8.34 3.64 0.78
CA TYR A 60 8.83 5.01 0.67
C TYR A 60 9.61 5.50 1.88
N GLY A 61 9.41 4.88 3.06
CA GLY A 61 9.97 5.36 4.31
C GLY A 61 9.16 6.51 4.92
N ASP A 62 9.40 6.77 6.21
CA ASP A 62 8.60 7.72 6.97
C ASP A 62 8.79 9.16 6.50
N ASP A 63 10.01 9.54 6.13
CA ASP A 63 10.31 10.92 5.70
C ASP A 63 9.55 11.29 4.43
N LEU A 64 9.50 10.39 3.45
CA LEU A 64 8.77 10.64 2.22
C LEU A 64 7.26 10.65 2.46
N MET A 65 6.78 9.75 3.33
CA MET A 65 5.37 9.75 3.72
C MET A 65 4.97 11.07 4.39
N ASP A 66 5.81 11.61 5.26
CA ASP A 66 5.58 12.91 5.88
C ASP A 66 5.56 14.04 4.85
N THR A 67 6.44 13.99 3.88
CA THR A 67 6.46 14.94 2.77
C THR A 67 5.16 14.88 1.96
N MET A 68 4.65 13.69 1.70
CA MET A 68 3.36 13.51 1.02
C MET A 68 2.21 14.11 1.83
N ARG A 69 2.20 13.92 3.16
CA ARG A 69 1.20 14.52 4.05
C ARG A 69 1.26 16.05 4.03
N GLN A 70 2.45 16.61 4.05
CA GLN A 70 2.65 18.06 3.96
C GLN A 70 2.13 18.61 2.62
N PHE A 71 2.45 17.92 1.52
CA PHE A 71 1.94 18.29 0.20
C PHE A 71 0.41 18.26 0.16
N LYS A 72 -0.19 17.20 0.67
CA LYS A 72 -1.65 17.07 0.77
C LYS A 72 -2.26 18.23 1.56
N SER A 73 -1.65 18.61 2.69
CA SER A 73 -2.14 19.68 3.56
C SER A 73 -2.08 21.06 2.91
N LEU A 74 -1.15 21.30 1.98
CA LEU A 74 -1.09 22.54 1.24
C LEU A 74 -2.31 22.74 0.33
N TRP A 75 -2.77 21.65 -0.30
CA TRP A 75 -3.87 21.73 -1.25
C TRP A 75 -5.24 21.46 -0.61
N ASP A 76 -5.27 20.71 0.46
CA ASP A 76 -6.49 20.30 1.15
C ASP A 76 -6.32 20.42 2.67
N PRO A 77 -6.18 21.64 3.18
CA PRO A 77 -5.92 21.85 4.63
C PRO A 77 -7.06 21.40 5.53
N GLN A 78 -8.27 21.23 5.00
CA GLN A 78 -9.44 20.78 5.76
C GLN A 78 -9.71 19.29 5.62
N GLY A 79 -8.90 18.58 4.82
CA GLY A 79 -9.04 17.12 4.65
C GLY A 79 -10.35 16.70 4.00
N LYS A 80 -10.86 17.47 3.03
CA LYS A 80 -12.14 17.19 2.38
C LYS A 80 -12.02 16.37 1.11
N MET A 81 -10.83 16.30 0.50
CA MET A 81 -10.61 15.60 -0.76
C MET A 81 -10.03 14.22 -0.50
N ASN A 82 -10.86 13.20 -0.66
CA ASN A 82 -10.49 11.78 -0.51
C ASN A 82 -9.67 11.50 0.76
N PRO A 83 -10.17 11.83 1.94
CA PRO A 83 -9.42 11.54 3.17
C PRO A 83 -9.21 10.04 3.35
N GLY A 84 -8.03 9.66 3.87
CA GLY A 84 -7.70 8.27 4.15
C GLY A 84 -7.32 7.44 2.93
N LYS A 85 -7.01 8.07 1.80
CA LYS A 85 -6.53 7.37 0.59
C LYS A 85 -5.07 7.72 0.37
N VAL A 86 -4.23 6.72 0.16
CA VAL A 86 -2.76 6.83 0.02
C VAL A 86 -2.13 7.35 1.32
N ILE A 87 -2.55 8.48 1.77
CA ILE A 87 -2.16 9.07 3.06
C ILE A 87 -3.39 9.38 3.89
N ASP A 88 -3.20 9.50 5.18
CA ASP A 88 -4.27 9.76 6.16
C ASP A 88 -4.93 11.11 6.01
#